data_6fe7228edefec4118b0ef4e79121f2c1
#
_entry.id   6fe7228edefec4118b0ef4e79121f2c1
#
_cell.length_a   1.000
_cell.length_b   1.000
_cell.length_c   1.000
_cell.angle_alpha   90.00
_cell.angle_beta   90.00
_cell.angle_gamma   90.00
#
_symmetry.space_group_name_H-M   'P 1'
#
loop_
_entity.id
_entity.type
_entity.pdbx_description
1 polymer ?
#
loop_
_entity_poly.entity_id
_entity_poly.type
_entity_poly.pdbx_seq_one_letter_code
_entity_poly.pdbx_strand_id
1 'polypeptide(L)'
;FGWEFPPHIAGGLGTACYGMTRGLARNGVDVTFIVPHAYGDEDQRFTHVVNASDVEALYGSTGSGADDILEKMSFIHIDSNMVPYISPEEYEQYQERYVKSGQKVWSTTDAWKQRYTFSGKYGANLMEEVARYAVVAAQVAKDLEGQFDVIHAHDWLTYYAGIAAKRVSGKPLVVHMHATEYDRSGENVNTQVYA
;
A
#
# COMPACT_ATOMS: atom_id res chain seq x y z
N PHE A 1 -3.67 7.86 -2.30
CA PHE A 1 -3.44 6.62 -1.56
C PHE A 1 -3.15 6.95 -0.11
N GLY A 2 -3.87 6.34 0.82
CA GLY A 2 -3.66 6.41 2.25
C GLY A 2 -3.64 5.03 2.89
N TRP A 3 -3.36 4.95 4.19
CA TRP A 3 -3.34 3.69 4.92
C TRP A 3 -4.57 3.48 5.78
N GLU A 4 -5.12 4.55 6.29
CA GLU A 4 -6.28 4.58 7.18
C GLU A 4 -7.16 5.80 6.88
N PHE A 5 -8.45 5.69 7.21
CA PHE A 5 -9.42 6.78 7.04
C PHE A 5 -10.48 6.74 8.16
N PRO A 6 -10.96 7.91 8.67
CA PRO A 6 -11.95 7.93 9.74
C PRO A 6 -13.27 7.21 9.37
N PRO A 7 -13.88 6.51 10.36
CA PRO A 7 -13.60 6.54 11.80
C PRO A 7 -12.48 5.59 12.24
N HIS A 8 -11.99 4.70 11.39
CA HIS A 8 -11.00 3.67 11.71
C HIS A 8 -9.58 4.19 11.51
N ILE A 9 -9.09 4.92 12.48
CA ILE A 9 -7.73 5.48 12.49
C ILE A 9 -6.97 5.05 13.73
N ALA A 10 -5.68 4.75 13.57
CA ALA A 10 -4.78 4.42 14.67
C ALA A 10 -4.02 5.66 15.19
N GLY A 11 -3.91 6.70 14.37
CA GLY A 11 -3.11 7.87 14.71
C GLY A 11 -3.41 9.14 13.92
N GLY A 12 -2.40 10.02 13.88
CA GLY A 12 -2.52 11.33 13.25
C GLY A 12 -2.62 11.30 11.72
N LEU A 13 -2.13 10.23 11.08
CA LEU A 13 -2.11 10.09 9.62
C LEU A 13 -3.51 10.16 9.02
N GLY A 14 -4.44 9.33 9.52
CA GLY A 14 -5.82 9.32 9.04
C GLY A 14 -6.54 10.64 9.28
N THR A 15 -6.29 11.29 10.42
CA THR A 15 -6.84 12.62 10.73
C THR A 15 -6.32 13.68 9.75
N ALA A 16 -5.03 13.66 9.44
CA ALA A 16 -4.41 14.59 8.49
C ALA A 16 -4.94 14.37 7.07
N CYS A 17 -5.05 13.11 6.63
CA CYS A 17 -5.62 12.75 5.34
C CYS A 17 -7.08 13.22 5.20
N TYR A 18 -7.90 13.00 6.23
CA TYR A 18 -9.28 13.48 6.25
C TYR A 18 -9.37 15.00 6.18
N GLY A 19 -8.56 15.72 6.96
CA GLY A 19 -8.49 17.17 6.92
C GLY A 19 -8.11 17.69 5.52
N MET A 20 -7.18 17.04 4.87
CA MET A 20 -6.72 17.37 3.53
C MET A 20 -7.80 17.11 2.47
N THR A 21 -8.45 15.94 2.47
CA THR A 21 -9.54 15.64 1.52
C THR A 21 -10.66 16.65 1.64
N ARG A 22 -11.02 17.02 2.87
CA ARG A 22 -12.02 18.07 3.13
C ARG A 22 -11.56 19.44 2.58
N GLY A 23 -10.29 19.78 2.75
CA GLY A 23 -9.71 21.03 2.23
C GLY A 23 -9.71 21.05 0.70
N LEU A 24 -9.30 19.97 0.06
CA LEU A 24 -9.30 19.81 -1.40
C LEU A 24 -10.72 19.91 -1.97
N ALA A 25 -11.68 19.19 -1.41
CA ALA A 25 -13.08 19.24 -1.85
C ALA A 25 -13.67 20.65 -1.77
N ARG A 26 -13.35 21.42 -0.72
CA ARG A 26 -13.77 22.82 -0.59
C ARG A 26 -13.19 23.74 -1.65
N ASN A 27 -12.09 23.36 -2.26
CA ASN A 27 -11.43 24.06 -3.36
C ASN A 27 -11.80 23.48 -4.74
N GLY A 28 -12.86 22.68 -4.82
CA GLY A 28 -13.38 22.13 -6.07
C GLY A 28 -12.54 21.00 -6.67
N VAL A 29 -11.77 20.32 -5.84
CA VAL A 29 -11.01 19.12 -6.25
C VAL A 29 -11.78 17.88 -5.89
N ASP A 30 -12.06 17.04 -6.88
CA ASP A 30 -12.63 15.71 -6.67
C ASP A 30 -11.55 14.76 -6.15
N VAL A 31 -11.85 14.04 -5.07
CA VAL A 31 -10.90 13.13 -4.43
C VAL A 31 -11.45 11.71 -4.39
N THR A 32 -10.72 10.77 -4.98
CA THR A 32 -10.89 9.34 -4.75
C THR A 32 -9.79 8.88 -3.79
N PHE A 33 -10.15 8.47 -2.59
CA PHE A 33 -9.22 8.07 -1.55
C PHE A 33 -9.18 6.54 -1.44
N ILE A 34 -8.04 5.94 -1.71
CA ILE A 34 -7.86 4.50 -1.70
C ILE A 34 -7.18 4.10 -0.39
N VAL A 35 -7.73 3.10 0.31
CA VAL A 35 -7.17 2.50 1.52
C VAL A 35 -7.01 0.99 1.32
N PRO A 36 -6.06 0.33 2.01
CA PRO A 36 -5.91 -1.13 1.96
C PRO A 36 -7.18 -1.84 2.41
N HIS A 37 -7.77 -1.39 3.49
CA HIS A 37 -8.99 -1.94 4.07
C HIS A 37 -9.97 -0.82 4.47
N ALA A 38 -11.20 -0.90 3.94
CA ALA A 38 -12.32 -0.07 4.35
C ALA A 38 -13.37 -0.93 5.05
N TYR A 39 -14.00 -0.38 6.07
CA TYR A 39 -15.01 -1.06 6.91
C TYR A 39 -16.44 -0.79 6.42
N GLY A 40 -16.61 0.20 5.53
CA GLY A 40 -17.89 0.54 4.91
C GLY A 40 -18.66 1.65 5.65
N ASP A 41 -18.12 2.17 6.74
CA ASP A 41 -18.67 3.28 7.54
C ASP A 41 -17.80 4.55 7.53
N GLU A 42 -16.83 4.61 6.59
CA GLU A 42 -15.97 5.77 6.40
C GLU A 42 -16.80 7.02 6.01
N ASP A 43 -16.34 8.17 6.49
CA ASP A 43 -16.97 9.46 6.18
C ASP A 43 -16.68 9.90 4.73
N GLN A 44 -17.61 9.61 3.84
CA GLN A 44 -17.49 9.90 2.41
C GLN A 44 -18.09 11.25 1.98
N ARG A 45 -18.36 12.17 2.91
CA ARG A 45 -18.96 13.49 2.59
C ARG A 45 -18.08 14.36 1.68
N PHE A 46 -16.78 14.13 1.67
CA PHE A 46 -15.81 14.97 0.95
C PHE A 46 -14.91 14.18 -0.01
N THR A 47 -15.07 12.88 -0.08
CA THR A 47 -14.24 12.02 -0.89
C THR A 47 -14.96 10.70 -1.15
N HIS A 48 -14.64 10.06 -2.25
CA HIS A 48 -15.04 8.67 -2.49
C HIS A 48 -13.95 7.74 -1.94
N VAL A 49 -14.30 6.88 -0.97
CA VAL A 49 -13.34 5.91 -0.40
C VAL A 49 -13.43 4.59 -1.16
N VAL A 50 -12.29 4.11 -1.62
CA VAL A 50 -12.16 2.82 -2.31
C VAL A 50 -11.42 1.83 -1.42
N ASN A 51 -12.01 0.67 -1.22
CA ASN A 51 -11.41 -0.46 -0.51
C ASN A 51 -10.54 -1.29 -1.46
N ALA A 52 -9.23 -1.29 -1.28
CA ALA A 52 -8.32 -2.06 -2.12
C ALA A 52 -8.54 -3.58 -2.01
N SER A 53 -9.09 -4.06 -0.88
CA SER A 53 -9.46 -5.47 -0.70
C SER A 53 -10.57 -5.95 -1.66
N ASP A 54 -11.36 -5.02 -2.22
CA ASP A 54 -12.45 -5.35 -3.15
C ASP A 54 -11.99 -5.36 -4.61
N VAL A 55 -10.78 -4.88 -4.88
CA VAL A 55 -10.24 -4.76 -6.25
C VAL A 55 -9.55 -6.05 -6.67
N GLU A 56 -9.89 -6.56 -7.86
CA GLU A 56 -9.19 -7.68 -8.48
C GLU A 56 -7.96 -7.17 -9.24
N ALA A 57 -6.77 -7.47 -8.74
CA ALA A 57 -5.53 -7.12 -9.42
C ALA A 57 -5.13 -8.22 -10.42
N LEU A 58 -4.73 -7.80 -11.63
CA LEU A 58 -4.15 -8.69 -12.63
C LEU A 58 -2.65 -8.88 -12.34
N TYR A 59 -2.27 -10.12 -12.09
CA TYR A 59 -0.89 -10.51 -11.90
C TYR A 59 -0.34 -11.19 -13.16
N GLY A 60 0.92 -10.89 -13.54
CA GLY A 60 1.61 -11.59 -14.65
C GLY A 60 1.34 -11.03 -16.05
N SER A 61 0.71 -9.87 -16.20
CA SER A 61 0.70 -9.21 -17.51
C SER A 61 2.05 -8.54 -17.73
N THR A 62 2.82 -9.04 -18.69
CA THR A 62 4.09 -8.46 -19.14
C THR A 62 3.96 -6.94 -19.31
N GLY A 63 4.71 -6.18 -18.50
CA GLY A 63 4.78 -4.72 -18.59
C GLY A 63 4.09 -3.93 -17.47
N SER A 64 3.55 -4.57 -16.43
CA SER A 64 3.09 -3.82 -15.27
C SER A 64 4.31 -3.47 -14.41
N GLY A 65 4.58 -2.18 -14.21
CA GLY A 65 5.66 -1.72 -13.32
C GLY A 65 5.52 -2.18 -11.86
N ALA A 66 4.47 -2.95 -11.55
CA ALA A 66 4.26 -3.60 -10.27
C ALA A 66 5.16 -4.83 -10.08
N ASP A 67 5.49 -5.55 -11.16
CA ASP A 67 6.35 -6.75 -11.09
C ASP A 67 7.78 -6.38 -10.63
N ASP A 68 8.34 -5.29 -11.16
CA ASP A 68 9.64 -4.75 -10.76
C ASP A 68 9.66 -4.27 -9.29
N ILE A 69 8.54 -3.71 -8.80
CA ILE A 69 8.41 -3.31 -7.40
C ILE A 69 8.36 -4.54 -6.49
N LEU A 70 7.57 -5.54 -6.85
CA LEU A 70 7.47 -6.78 -6.08
C LEU A 70 8.79 -7.54 -6.05
N GLU A 71 9.51 -7.60 -7.17
CA GLU A 71 10.83 -8.21 -7.23
C GLU A 71 11.81 -7.51 -6.29
N LYS A 72 11.86 -6.17 -6.32
CA LYS A 72 12.71 -5.38 -5.41
C LYS A 72 12.31 -5.54 -3.95
N MET A 73 11.02 -5.59 -3.65
CA MET A 73 10.55 -5.81 -2.28
C MET A 73 10.81 -7.23 -1.79
N SER A 74 10.78 -8.23 -2.67
CA SER A 74 11.19 -9.61 -2.33
C SER A 74 12.66 -9.69 -1.95
N PHE A 75 13.53 -8.92 -2.61
CA PHE A 75 14.94 -8.81 -2.24
C PHE A 75 15.14 -8.16 -0.85
N ILE A 76 14.38 -7.13 -0.52
CA ILE A 76 14.43 -6.49 0.81
C ILE A 76 13.98 -7.47 1.90
N HIS A 77 13.05 -8.36 1.58
CA HIS A 77 12.53 -9.35 2.52
C HIS A 77 13.51 -10.51 2.80
N ILE A 78 14.39 -10.83 1.86
CA ILE A 78 15.39 -11.92 2.00
C ILE A 78 16.56 -11.50 2.88
N ASP A 79 16.94 -10.23 2.89
CA ASP A 79 18.12 -9.74 3.63
C ASP A 79 17.82 -9.26 5.05
N SER A 80 16.58 -9.07 5.44
CA SER A 80 16.24 -8.59 6.79
C SER A 80 15.45 -9.63 7.58
N ASN A 81 16.15 -10.41 8.38
CA ASN A 81 15.55 -11.31 9.38
C ASN A 81 14.89 -10.57 10.57
N MET A 82 14.59 -9.30 10.43
CA MET A 82 13.95 -8.50 11.47
C MET A 82 12.56 -8.06 11.01
N VAL A 83 11.56 -8.82 11.40
CA VAL A 83 10.17 -8.35 11.41
C VAL A 83 9.95 -7.64 12.75
N PRO A 84 9.81 -6.30 12.78
CA PRO A 84 9.54 -5.62 14.04
C PRO A 84 8.18 -6.05 14.58
N TYR A 85 8.12 -6.40 15.87
CA TYR A 85 6.90 -6.71 16.63
C TYR A 85 6.23 -8.08 16.41
N ILE A 86 6.96 -9.13 16.07
CA ILE A 86 6.44 -10.51 16.18
C ILE A 86 7.09 -11.26 17.34
N SER A 87 6.31 -12.14 17.98
CA SER A 87 6.86 -13.03 19.02
C SER A 87 7.78 -14.07 18.39
N PRO A 88 8.69 -14.70 19.17
CA PRO A 88 9.53 -15.79 18.68
C PRO A 88 8.73 -16.95 18.07
N GLU A 89 7.56 -17.27 18.60
CA GLU A 89 6.69 -18.34 18.12
C GLU A 89 6.03 -17.98 16.79
N GLU A 90 5.64 -16.72 16.61
CA GLU A 90 5.11 -16.21 15.33
C GLU A 90 6.21 -16.17 14.27
N TYR A 91 7.45 -15.85 14.66
CA TYR A 91 8.60 -15.87 13.78
C TYR A 91 8.92 -17.28 13.27
N GLU A 92 8.88 -18.31 14.13
CA GLU A 92 9.08 -19.70 13.73
C GLU A 92 7.98 -20.18 12.76
N GLN A 93 6.72 -19.85 13.03
CA GLN A 93 5.61 -20.16 12.13
C GLN A 93 5.71 -19.41 10.79
N TYR A 94 6.25 -18.20 10.80
CA TYR A 94 6.50 -17.41 9.61
C TYR A 94 7.62 -18.06 8.77
N GLN A 95 8.72 -18.44 9.39
CA GLN A 95 9.84 -19.15 8.76
C GLN A 95 9.38 -20.48 8.15
N GLU A 96 8.60 -21.26 8.85
CA GLU A 96 8.07 -22.53 8.34
C GLU A 96 7.15 -22.35 7.12
N ARG A 97 6.29 -21.34 7.13
CA ARG A 97 5.45 -20.99 5.96
C ARG A 97 6.30 -20.52 4.78
N TYR A 98 7.32 -19.71 5.06
CA TYR A 98 8.19 -19.16 4.03
C TYR A 98 9.04 -20.25 3.36
N VAL A 99 9.63 -21.15 4.14
CA VAL A 99 10.39 -22.29 3.62
C VAL A 99 9.50 -23.26 2.83
N LYS A 100 8.26 -23.48 3.27
CA LYS A 100 7.28 -24.29 2.54
C LYS A 100 6.73 -23.59 1.29
N SER A 101 6.65 -22.27 1.27
CA SER A 101 6.23 -21.47 0.09
C SER A 101 7.37 -21.19 -0.89
N GLY A 102 8.61 -21.41 -0.51
CA GLY A 102 9.83 -21.24 -1.34
C GLY A 102 9.93 -22.17 -2.54
N GLN A 103 8.93 -22.98 -2.81
CA GLN A 103 8.77 -23.67 -4.09
C GLN A 103 7.98 -22.81 -5.06
N LYS A 104 8.76 -22.10 -5.93
CA LYS A 104 8.33 -21.65 -7.26
C LYS A 104 6.86 -21.24 -7.40
N VAL A 105 6.60 -20.00 -7.32
CA VAL A 105 5.32 -19.47 -7.76
C VAL A 105 5.48 -18.39 -8.82
N TRP A 106 6.37 -18.58 -9.77
CA TRP A 106 6.42 -17.65 -10.90
C TRP A 106 6.53 -18.42 -12.20
N SER A 107 5.41 -19.03 -12.61
CA SER A 107 5.20 -19.42 -14.01
C SER A 107 4.70 -18.19 -14.76
N THR A 108 5.48 -17.68 -15.67
CA THR A 108 5.28 -16.43 -16.41
C THR A 108 4.21 -16.51 -17.50
N THR A 109 3.32 -17.49 -17.50
CA THR A 109 2.45 -17.78 -18.64
C THR A 109 0.96 -17.51 -18.46
N ASP A 110 0.47 -17.29 -17.23
CA ASP A 110 -0.96 -17.04 -17.02
C ASP A 110 -1.18 -15.75 -16.22
N ALA A 111 -1.91 -14.81 -16.81
CA ALA A 111 -2.40 -13.64 -16.10
C ALA A 111 -3.47 -14.07 -15.10
N TRP A 112 -3.18 -13.94 -13.81
CA TRP A 112 -4.10 -14.34 -12.74
C TRP A 112 -4.81 -13.10 -12.20
N LYS A 113 -6.14 -13.18 -12.07
CA LYS A 113 -6.91 -12.24 -11.27
C LYS A 113 -6.86 -12.69 -9.83
N GLN A 114 -6.37 -11.85 -8.96
CA GLN A 114 -6.29 -12.13 -7.52
C GLN A 114 -6.83 -10.97 -6.72
N ARG A 115 -7.61 -11.28 -5.69
CA ARG A 115 -7.98 -10.35 -4.63
C ARG A 115 -7.05 -10.53 -3.44
N TYR A 116 -6.57 -9.44 -2.91
CA TYR A 116 -5.78 -9.43 -1.69
C TYR A 116 -6.66 -8.95 -0.54
N THR A 117 -6.62 -9.68 0.57
CA THR A 117 -7.25 -9.23 1.81
C THR A 117 -6.21 -8.49 2.64
N PHE A 118 -6.49 -7.25 2.95
CA PHE A 118 -5.64 -6.42 3.79
C PHE A 118 -6.24 -6.31 5.19
N SER A 119 -5.39 -6.27 6.20
CA SER A 119 -5.80 -5.97 7.56
C SER A 119 -5.98 -4.46 7.79
N GLY A 120 -5.23 -3.65 7.04
CA GLY A 120 -5.13 -2.20 7.24
C GLY A 120 -4.48 -1.82 8.57
N LYS A 121 -3.84 -2.77 9.25
CA LYS A 121 -3.24 -2.59 10.59
C LYS A 121 -1.72 -2.56 10.49
N TYR A 122 -1.10 -2.01 11.51
CA TYR A 122 0.36 -1.97 11.67
C TYR A 122 0.86 -3.27 12.33
N GLY A 123 0.70 -4.39 11.64
CA GLY A 123 1.00 -5.73 12.14
C GLY A 123 2.29 -6.34 11.58
N ALA A 124 2.53 -7.61 11.92
CA ALA A 124 3.71 -8.36 11.51
C ALA A 124 3.87 -8.50 9.97
N ASN A 125 2.76 -8.45 9.24
CA ASN A 125 2.74 -8.56 7.78
C ASN A 125 2.71 -7.21 7.06
N LEU A 126 3.06 -6.12 7.74
CA LEU A 126 2.93 -4.76 7.22
C LEU A 126 3.66 -4.56 5.88
N MET A 127 4.90 -5.03 5.77
CA MET A 127 5.69 -4.88 4.54
C MET A 127 5.09 -5.68 3.36
N GLU A 128 4.54 -6.85 3.65
CA GLU A 128 3.84 -7.66 2.66
C GLU A 128 2.53 -6.98 2.21
N GLU A 129 1.77 -6.38 3.13
CA GLU A 129 0.59 -5.59 2.80
C GLU A 129 0.95 -4.36 1.96
N VAL A 130 2.03 -3.66 2.28
CA VAL A 130 2.55 -2.52 1.50
C VAL A 130 2.89 -2.95 0.07
N ALA A 131 3.56 -4.10 -0.10
CA ALA A 131 3.89 -4.65 -1.42
C ALA A 131 2.64 -4.98 -2.23
N ARG A 132 1.71 -5.72 -1.64
CA ARG A 132 0.45 -6.10 -2.28
C ARG A 132 -0.42 -4.88 -2.60
N TYR A 133 -0.39 -3.88 -1.74
CA TYR A 133 -1.10 -2.63 -1.97
C TYR A 133 -0.59 -1.90 -3.21
N ALA A 134 0.71 -1.96 -3.50
CA ALA A 134 1.27 -1.41 -4.73
C ALA A 134 0.73 -2.11 -5.99
N VAL A 135 0.53 -3.44 -5.95
CA VAL A 135 -0.06 -4.19 -7.07
C VAL A 135 -1.50 -3.76 -7.32
N VAL A 136 -2.29 -3.67 -6.24
CA VAL A 136 -3.69 -3.22 -6.34
C VAL A 136 -3.77 -1.78 -6.82
N ALA A 137 -2.88 -0.90 -6.35
CA ALA A 137 -2.84 0.50 -6.76
C ALA A 137 -2.58 0.67 -8.27
N ALA A 138 -1.73 -0.18 -8.86
CA ALA A 138 -1.54 -0.20 -10.31
C ALA A 138 -2.84 -0.57 -11.04
N GLN A 139 -3.60 -1.55 -10.53
CA GLN A 139 -4.89 -1.92 -11.12
C GLN A 139 -5.93 -0.80 -10.97
N VAL A 140 -6.05 -0.22 -9.78
CA VAL A 140 -6.96 0.92 -9.54
C VAL A 140 -6.66 2.07 -10.50
N ALA A 141 -5.37 2.38 -10.71
CA ALA A 141 -4.98 3.45 -11.64
C ALA A 141 -5.33 3.14 -13.10
N LYS A 142 -5.33 1.86 -13.50
CA LYS A 142 -5.82 1.43 -14.83
C LYS A 142 -7.35 1.55 -14.92
N ASP A 143 -8.06 1.09 -13.91
CA ASP A 143 -9.53 1.11 -13.88
C ASP A 143 -10.08 2.54 -13.87
N LEU A 144 -9.33 3.49 -13.30
CA LEU A 144 -9.65 4.91 -13.26
C LEU A 144 -8.96 5.72 -14.38
N GLU A 145 -8.49 5.08 -15.44
CA GLU A 145 -7.81 5.78 -16.53
C GLU A 145 -8.68 6.92 -17.10
N GLY A 146 -8.09 8.10 -17.22
CA GLY A 146 -8.80 9.30 -17.70
C GLY A 146 -9.70 9.98 -16.65
N GLN A 147 -9.83 9.44 -15.44
CA GLN A 147 -10.70 9.97 -14.39
C GLN A 147 -9.96 10.74 -13.31
N PHE A 148 -8.64 10.86 -13.39
CA PHE A 148 -7.82 11.62 -12.45
C PHE A 148 -6.66 12.32 -13.13
N ASP A 149 -6.17 13.40 -12.52
CA ASP A 149 -5.09 14.25 -13.06
C ASP A 149 -3.79 14.07 -12.27
N VAL A 150 -3.87 13.74 -10.98
CA VAL A 150 -2.72 13.65 -10.09
C VAL A 150 -2.88 12.50 -9.11
N ILE A 151 -1.77 11.88 -8.78
CA ILE A 151 -1.66 10.85 -7.74
C ILE A 151 -1.07 11.51 -6.51
N HIS A 152 -1.65 11.22 -5.33
CA HIS A 152 -1.13 11.67 -4.06
C HIS A 152 -0.94 10.48 -3.12
N ALA A 153 0.28 10.25 -2.65
CA ALA A 153 0.63 9.17 -1.74
C ALA A 153 1.06 9.73 -0.38
N HIS A 154 0.41 9.23 0.68
CA HIS A 154 0.57 9.70 2.03
C HIS A 154 1.40 8.74 2.86
N ASP A 155 2.61 9.18 3.22
CA ASP A 155 3.58 8.46 4.02
C ASP A 155 4.17 7.21 3.35
N TRP A 156 5.26 6.69 3.90
CA TRP A 156 6.04 5.59 3.34
C TRP A 156 5.21 4.34 3.00
N LEU A 157 4.17 4.05 3.78
CA LEU A 157 3.24 2.93 3.56
C LEU A 157 2.58 2.93 2.17
N THR A 158 2.47 4.10 1.55
CA THR A 158 1.76 4.29 0.29
C THR A 158 2.64 4.73 -0.86
N TYR A 159 3.93 4.96 -0.64
CA TYR A 159 4.83 5.44 -1.70
C TYR A 159 4.94 4.45 -2.85
N TYR A 160 5.06 3.14 -2.56
CA TYR A 160 5.09 2.12 -3.60
C TYR A 160 3.77 2.03 -4.37
N ALA A 161 2.62 2.21 -3.70
CA ALA A 161 1.33 2.32 -4.35
C ALA A 161 1.28 3.51 -5.32
N GLY A 162 1.74 4.68 -4.87
CA GLY A 162 1.86 5.87 -5.72
C GLY A 162 2.79 5.68 -6.92
N ILE A 163 3.96 5.05 -6.72
CA ILE A 163 4.92 4.75 -7.79
C ILE A 163 4.31 3.77 -8.80
N ALA A 164 3.64 2.72 -8.35
CA ALA A 164 3.00 1.74 -9.21
C ALA A 164 1.89 2.39 -10.05
N ALA A 165 1.03 3.17 -9.43
CA ALA A 165 -0.03 3.93 -10.11
C ALA A 165 0.54 4.92 -11.15
N LYS A 166 1.62 5.65 -10.80
CA LYS A 166 2.31 6.55 -11.74
C LYS A 166 2.86 5.80 -12.94
N ARG A 167 3.48 4.63 -12.74
CA ARG A 167 4.08 3.85 -13.84
C ARG A 167 3.06 3.42 -14.88
N VAL A 168 1.85 3.03 -14.45
CA VAL A 168 0.82 2.55 -15.37
C VAL A 168 0.00 3.67 -15.99
N SER A 169 -0.19 4.80 -15.30
CA SER A 169 -1.03 5.91 -15.76
C SER A 169 -0.27 7.05 -16.41
N GLY A 170 1.04 7.17 -16.15
CA GLY A 170 1.84 8.32 -16.56
C GLY A 170 1.52 9.63 -15.83
N LYS A 171 0.58 9.63 -14.88
CA LYS A 171 0.16 10.84 -14.17
C LYS A 171 1.21 11.30 -13.15
N PRO A 172 1.29 12.60 -12.85
CA PRO A 172 2.20 13.11 -11.83
C PRO A 172 1.89 12.56 -10.45
N LEU A 173 2.96 12.29 -9.69
CA LEU A 173 2.88 11.78 -8.32
C LEU A 173 3.40 12.84 -7.35
N VAL A 174 2.59 13.13 -6.35
CA VAL A 174 2.94 13.87 -5.15
C VAL A 174 3.13 12.88 -4.01
N VAL A 175 4.26 12.93 -3.33
CA VAL A 175 4.50 12.18 -2.09
C VAL A 175 4.44 13.14 -0.91
N HIS A 176 3.69 12.75 0.11
CA HIS A 176 3.47 13.55 1.30
C HIS A 176 3.99 12.79 2.51
N MET A 177 5.09 13.26 3.05
CA MET A 177 5.67 12.71 4.27
C MET A 177 5.02 13.38 5.49
N HIS A 178 4.41 12.58 6.37
CA HIS A 178 3.81 13.06 7.61
C HIS A 178 4.77 12.95 8.80
N ALA A 179 5.63 11.92 8.80
CA ALA A 179 6.68 11.76 9.77
C ALA A 179 7.84 10.96 9.16
N THR A 180 9.07 11.30 9.53
CA THR A 180 10.23 10.48 9.21
C THR A 180 10.29 9.25 10.12
N GLU A 181 11.12 8.27 9.76
CA GLU A 181 11.33 7.12 10.62
C GLU A 181 11.99 7.53 11.95
N TYR A 182 12.83 8.56 11.94
CA TYR A 182 13.41 9.14 13.16
C TYR A 182 12.36 9.76 14.09
N ASP A 183 11.33 10.40 13.54
CA ASP A 183 10.24 10.97 14.33
C ASP A 183 9.43 9.88 15.05
N ARG A 184 9.37 8.68 14.47
CA ARG A 184 8.61 7.54 14.99
C ARG A 184 9.38 6.69 15.99
N SER A 185 10.63 6.39 15.68
CA SER A 185 11.44 5.39 16.39
C SER A 185 12.63 5.97 17.12
N GLY A 186 12.89 7.28 17.01
CA GLY A 186 14.07 7.91 17.57
C GLY A 186 15.34 7.31 16.97
N GLU A 187 16.24 6.80 17.85
CA GLU A 187 17.50 6.18 17.40
C GLU A 187 17.35 4.74 16.89
N ASN A 188 16.18 4.09 17.10
CA ASN A 188 15.92 2.72 16.69
C ASN A 188 15.26 2.67 15.30
N VAL A 189 15.96 3.18 14.31
CA VAL A 189 15.45 3.32 12.92
C VAL A 189 15.22 1.95 12.29
N ASN A 190 14.02 1.73 11.76
CA ASN A 190 13.72 0.58 10.91
C ASN A 190 14.39 0.76 9.54
N THR A 191 15.40 -0.03 9.27
CA THR A 191 16.21 0.08 8.05
C THR A 191 15.41 -0.21 6.77
N GLN A 192 14.33 -0.98 6.85
CA GLN A 192 13.46 -1.25 5.70
C GLN A 192 12.61 -0.04 5.31
N VAL A 193 12.28 0.81 6.27
CA VAL A 193 11.53 2.05 6.04
C VAL A 193 12.46 3.18 5.63
N TYR A 194 13.70 3.19 6.17
CA TYR A 194 14.67 4.24 5.93
C TYR A 194 15.37 4.12 4.56
N ALA A 195 15.55 2.92 4.05
CA ALA A 195 16.22 2.66 2.75
C ALA A 195 15.30 2.93 1.55
#